data_3fb863e91bf3152498686338eab82e4c
#
_entry.id   3fb863e91bf3152498686338eab82e4c
#
_cell.length_a   1.000
_cell.length_b   1.000
_cell.length_c   1.000
_cell.angle_alpha   90.00
_cell.angle_beta   90.00
_cell.angle_gamma   90.00
#
_symmetry.space_group_name_H-M   'P 1'
#
loop_
_entity.id
_entity.type
_entity.pdbx_description
1 polymer ?
#
loop_
_entity_poly.entity_id
_entity_poly.type
_entity_poly.pdbx_seq_one_letter_code
_entity_poly.pdbx_strand_id
1 'polypeptide(L)'
;VWSRTPRRGATWNRFCSNDTAVVYLRDGELICRAIATPQRLKGQEPKDFISGGIKSEGKFSFQYGRAEARIFTKPHNGNFPAFWMMPQDGSAGWPKAGEIDIWEQINTENVSYHTLHSHWTYTLKHKQNPTSAVQSHNIDYSRYHTFAVEWTPTLISWYVDGEFVGSAPKSTDSDVLANGQWPYTKPFYLILNQSVGDGSWAASPDPNFVYETRFDWVRVYQTKAQNPTLTAIARNVIAPLSPSQNDEDADDAVHKASLWYDLSGRRINNFNQGHGIVVNGEGQKMLLPAH
;
A
#
# COMPACT_ATOMS: atom_id res chain seq x y z
N VAL A 1 -11.46 -3.29 7.93
CA VAL A 1 -10.16 -2.58 7.92
C VAL A 1 -10.20 -1.35 7.01
N TRP A 2 -10.99 -1.34 5.92
CA TRP A 2 -11.00 -0.29 4.93
C TRP A 2 -12.26 0.56 4.92
N SER A 3 -12.12 1.84 4.56
CA SER A 3 -13.21 2.76 4.23
C SER A 3 -12.95 3.35 2.85
N ARG A 4 -14.01 3.73 2.12
CA ARG A 4 -13.86 4.52 0.90
C ARG A 4 -13.26 5.88 1.23
N THR A 5 -12.41 6.38 0.34
CA THR A 5 -11.85 7.73 0.45
C THR A 5 -12.91 8.77 0.10
N PRO A 6 -13.20 9.74 0.97
CA PRO A 6 -14.14 10.80 0.66
C PRO A 6 -13.53 11.81 -0.32
N ARG A 7 -14.39 12.47 -1.10
CA ARG A 7 -13.99 13.63 -1.90
C ARG A 7 -13.49 14.76 -1.01
N ARG A 8 -12.35 15.35 -1.41
CA ARG A 8 -11.75 16.51 -0.79
C ARG A 8 -11.13 17.43 -1.86
N GLY A 9 -10.32 18.42 -1.46
CA GLY A 9 -9.75 19.42 -2.36
C GLY A 9 -8.40 19.08 -2.99
N ALA A 10 -7.71 18.01 -2.52
CA ALA A 10 -6.41 17.63 -3.08
C ALA A 10 -6.57 16.94 -4.44
N THR A 11 -5.55 17.04 -5.31
CA THR A 11 -5.56 16.45 -6.65
C THR A 11 -5.95 14.97 -6.62
N TRP A 12 -5.38 14.19 -5.71
CA TRP A 12 -5.61 12.75 -5.62
C TRP A 12 -7.04 12.35 -5.20
N ASN A 13 -7.81 13.22 -4.51
CA ASN A 13 -9.14 12.86 -4.00
C ASN A 13 -10.27 13.80 -4.44
N ARG A 14 -9.98 14.79 -5.30
CA ARG A 14 -10.99 15.77 -5.74
C ARG A 14 -12.14 15.16 -6.54
N PHE A 15 -11.93 13.98 -7.12
CA PHE A 15 -12.91 13.23 -7.89
C PHE A 15 -13.45 11.99 -7.15
N CYS A 16 -13.01 11.73 -5.91
CA CYS A 16 -13.47 10.56 -5.17
C CYS A 16 -15.00 10.53 -5.05
N SER A 17 -15.57 9.36 -5.30
CA SER A 17 -17.01 9.10 -5.25
C SER A 17 -17.30 7.83 -4.46
N ASN A 18 -18.47 7.75 -3.86
CA ASN A 18 -18.97 6.54 -3.20
C ASN A 18 -19.62 5.57 -4.19
N ASP A 19 -19.68 5.88 -5.48
CA ASP A 19 -20.27 5.03 -6.50
C ASP A 19 -19.50 3.71 -6.66
N THR A 20 -20.24 2.63 -6.84
CA THR A 20 -19.67 1.29 -7.01
C THR A 20 -18.91 1.10 -8.33
N ALA A 21 -19.10 1.99 -9.31
CA ALA A 21 -18.36 1.93 -10.57
C ALA A 21 -16.86 2.26 -10.40
N VAL A 22 -16.46 2.91 -9.30
CA VAL A 22 -15.07 3.36 -9.10
C VAL A 22 -14.32 2.61 -7.99
N VAL A 23 -15.03 1.90 -7.08
CA VAL A 23 -14.39 1.02 -6.08
C VAL A 23 -15.26 -0.21 -5.88
N TYR A 24 -14.73 -1.37 -6.19
CA TYR A 24 -15.41 -2.65 -6.01
C TYR A 24 -14.42 -3.82 -5.95
N LEU A 25 -14.90 -5.01 -5.60
CA LEU A 25 -14.14 -6.25 -5.65
C LEU A 25 -14.53 -7.04 -6.91
N ARG A 26 -13.53 -7.61 -7.58
CA ARG A 26 -13.70 -8.51 -8.71
C ARG A 26 -12.59 -9.57 -8.68
N ASP A 27 -12.99 -10.84 -8.74
CA ASP A 27 -12.08 -11.99 -8.79
C ASP A 27 -11.02 -12.01 -7.66
N GLY A 28 -11.40 -11.54 -6.46
CA GLY A 28 -10.52 -11.45 -5.30
C GLY A 28 -9.67 -10.17 -5.23
N GLU A 29 -9.69 -9.34 -6.26
CA GLU A 29 -8.93 -8.10 -6.34
C GLU A 29 -9.77 -6.88 -5.94
N LEU A 30 -9.13 -5.89 -5.33
CA LEU A 30 -9.69 -4.55 -5.22
C LEU A 30 -9.47 -3.81 -6.54
N ILE A 31 -10.55 -3.33 -7.12
CA ILE A 31 -10.53 -2.50 -8.32
C ILE A 31 -10.79 -1.05 -7.92
N CYS A 32 -9.84 -0.17 -8.22
CA CYS A 32 -10.03 1.27 -8.15
C CYS A 32 -10.03 1.85 -9.57
N ARG A 33 -10.99 2.71 -9.88
CA ARG A 33 -11.13 3.34 -11.20
C ARG A 33 -11.21 4.85 -11.11
N ALA A 34 -10.86 5.50 -12.23
CA ALA A 34 -11.29 6.86 -12.53
C ALA A 34 -11.89 6.88 -13.94
N ILE A 35 -13.09 7.44 -14.07
CA ILE A 35 -13.89 7.47 -15.29
C ILE A 35 -14.57 8.81 -15.45
N ALA A 36 -14.91 9.18 -16.69
CA ALA A 36 -15.85 10.26 -16.92
C ALA A 36 -17.16 9.99 -16.19
N THR A 37 -17.75 11.02 -15.59
CA THR A 37 -18.98 10.87 -14.81
C THR A 37 -20.10 10.28 -15.66
N PRO A 38 -20.61 9.08 -15.35
CA PRO A 38 -21.66 8.45 -16.13
C PRO A 38 -22.92 9.28 -16.17
N GLN A 39 -23.69 9.21 -17.27
CA GLN A 39 -24.93 9.98 -17.45
C GLN A 39 -25.92 9.80 -16.28
N ARG A 40 -26.01 8.59 -15.71
CA ARG A 40 -26.88 8.29 -14.55
C ARG A 40 -26.53 9.09 -13.28
N LEU A 41 -25.31 9.62 -13.20
CA LEU A 41 -24.82 10.38 -12.05
C LEU A 41 -24.72 11.89 -12.34
N LYS A 42 -24.96 12.33 -13.57
CA LYS A 42 -24.98 13.74 -13.90
C LYS A 42 -26.07 14.45 -13.10
N GLY A 43 -25.72 15.55 -12.46
CA GLY A 43 -26.61 16.27 -11.53
C GLY A 43 -26.51 15.81 -10.07
N GLN A 44 -25.97 14.62 -9.80
CA GLN A 44 -25.64 14.14 -8.45
C GLN A 44 -24.16 14.32 -8.13
N GLU A 45 -23.30 14.06 -9.11
CA GLU A 45 -21.86 14.28 -9.01
C GLU A 45 -21.49 15.67 -9.54
N PRO A 46 -20.80 16.51 -8.74
CA PRO A 46 -20.49 17.89 -9.11
C PRO A 46 -19.30 18.02 -10.05
N LYS A 47 -18.70 16.92 -10.51
CA LYS A 47 -17.49 16.88 -11.32
C LYS A 47 -17.71 16.06 -12.58
N ASP A 48 -16.92 16.34 -13.62
CA ASP A 48 -16.96 15.62 -14.90
C ASP A 48 -16.28 14.24 -14.84
N PHE A 49 -15.52 13.99 -13.77
CA PHE A 49 -14.90 12.70 -13.45
C PHE A 49 -15.31 12.23 -12.06
N ILE A 50 -15.34 10.92 -11.90
CA ILE A 50 -15.39 10.24 -10.60
C ILE A 50 -14.21 9.29 -10.50
N SER A 51 -13.63 9.18 -9.31
CA SER A 51 -12.50 8.30 -9.02
C SER A 51 -12.71 7.53 -7.73
N GLY A 52 -11.91 6.47 -7.53
CA GLY A 52 -12.05 5.59 -6.39
C GLY A 52 -10.76 5.36 -5.62
N GLY A 53 -10.92 5.22 -4.32
CA GLY A 53 -9.85 4.83 -3.42
C GLY A 53 -10.39 4.35 -2.08
N ILE A 54 -9.56 3.65 -1.36
CA ILE A 54 -9.83 3.19 0.01
C ILE A 54 -8.70 3.60 0.95
N LYS A 55 -9.00 3.68 2.22
CA LYS A 55 -8.04 4.01 3.28
C LYS A 55 -8.31 3.22 4.54
N SER A 56 -7.28 2.95 5.32
CA SER A 56 -7.39 2.26 6.60
C SER A 56 -7.44 3.21 7.81
N GLU A 57 -7.58 4.51 7.59
CA GLU A 57 -7.66 5.56 8.61
C GLU A 57 -8.71 5.23 9.69
N GLY A 58 -8.32 5.33 10.96
CA GLY A 58 -9.17 5.03 12.11
C GLY A 58 -9.49 3.56 12.32
N LYS A 59 -9.02 2.65 11.45
CA LYS A 59 -9.29 1.21 11.50
C LYS A 59 -8.05 0.35 11.59
N PHE A 60 -6.99 0.74 10.90
CA PHE A 60 -5.69 0.09 10.95
C PHE A 60 -4.60 1.10 10.64
N SER A 61 -3.61 1.15 11.50
CA SER A 61 -2.37 1.90 11.31
C SER A 61 -1.23 1.13 11.98
N PHE A 62 -0.02 1.37 11.55
CA PHE A 62 1.16 0.74 12.14
C PHE A 62 2.33 1.74 12.18
N GLN A 63 3.27 1.48 13.04
CA GLN A 63 4.51 2.26 13.15
C GLN A 63 5.69 1.30 13.00
N TYR A 64 6.52 1.57 12.01
CA TYR A 64 7.66 0.75 11.62
C TYR A 64 7.26 -0.66 11.16
N GLY A 65 8.05 -1.23 10.29
CA GLY A 65 7.80 -2.51 9.65
C GLY A 65 7.90 -2.44 8.14
N ARG A 66 7.28 -3.39 7.47
CA ARG A 66 7.21 -3.46 6.01
C ARG A 66 5.76 -3.45 5.56
N ALA A 67 5.43 -2.60 4.61
CA ALA A 67 4.16 -2.66 3.88
C ALA A 67 4.44 -2.96 2.41
N GLU A 68 3.64 -3.84 1.82
CA GLU A 68 3.75 -4.19 0.40
C GLU A 68 2.39 -4.47 -0.21
N ALA A 69 2.27 -4.23 -1.50
CA ALA A 69 1.08 -4.56 -2.29
C ALA A 69 1.47 -5.09 -3.67
N ARG A 70 0.68 -6.05 -4.19
CA ARG A 70 0.79 -6.51 -5.56
C ARG A 70 -0.23 -5.77 -6.41
N ILE A 71 0.26 -5.00 -7.39
CA ILE A 71 -0.48 -3.98 -8.10
C ILE A 71 -0.34 -4.15 -9.61
N PHE A 72 -1.44 -3.93 -10.33
CA PHE A 72 -1.48 -3.75 -11.77
C PHE A 72 -2.12 -2.40 -12.08
N THR A 73 -1.52 -1.64 -12.99
CA THR A 73 -2.12 -0.44 -13.56
C THR A 73 -1.86 -0.38 -15.06
N LYS A 74 -2.67 0.36 -15.78
CA LYS A 74 -2.48 0.59 -17.21
C LYS A 74 -2.10 2.05 -17.44
N PRO A 75 -0.83 2.34 -17.75
CA PRO A 75 -0.38 3.71 -18.02
C PRO A 75 -1.17 4.35 -19.16
N HIS A 76 -1.57 5.59 -18.98
CA HIS A 76 -2.22 6.45 -19.96
C HIS A 76 -2.07 7.91 -19.54
N ASN A 77 -2.10 8.86 -20.47
CA ASN A 77 -2.06 10.28 -20.12
C ASN A 77 -3.15 10.61 -19.10
N GLY A 78 -2.76 11.29 -18.02
CA GLY A 78 -3.65 11.60 -16.90
C GLY A 78 -3.71 10.50 -15.84
N ASN A 79 -3.06 9.35 -16.00
CA ASN A 79 -2.99 8.32 -14.96
C ASN A 79 -2.29 8.85 -13.70
N PHE A 80 -2.84 8.54 -12.53
CA PHE A 80 -2.27 8.93 -11.24
C PHE A 80 -2.75 8.00 -10.10
N PRO A 81 -2.47 6.70 -10.19
CA PRO A 81 -2.69 5.78 -9.09
C PRO A 81 -1.60 5.88 -8.04
N ALA A 82 -1.92 5.47 -6.80
CA ALA A 82 -0.97 5.44 -5.71
C ALA A 82 -1.27 4.36 -4.67
N PHE A 83 -0.20 3.87 -4.05
CA PHE A 83 -0.16 3.10 -2.81
C PHE A 83 0.76 3.83 -1.84
N TRP A 84 0.21 4.37 -0.77
CA TRP A 84 0.89 5.33 0.08
C TRP A 84 0.34 5.36 1.49
N MET A 85 0.94 6.17 2.35
CA MET A 85 0.61 6.24 3.77
C MET A 85 0.56 7.67 4.28
N MET A 86 -0.40 7.91 5.18
CA MET A 86 -0.55 9.16 5.94
C MET A 86 -0.53 8.88 7.44
N PRO A 87 -0.09 9.85 8.28
CA PRO A 87 -0.10 9.66 9.72
C PRO A 87 -1.52 9.56 10.26
N GLN A 88 -1.73 8.62 11.21
CA GLN A 88 -3.01 8.49 11.93
C GLN A 88 -3.33 9.75 12.74
N ASP A 89 -2.32 10.40 13.32
CA ASP A 89 -2.41 11.73 13.89
C ASP A 89 -1.86 12.77 12.90
N GLY A 90 -2.75 13.35 12.12
CA GLY A 90 -2.45 14.42 11.16
C GLY A 90 -2.55 15.84 11.73
N SER A 91 -2.62 16.02 13.06
CA SER A 91 -2.87 17.33 13.71
C SER A 91 -1.86 18.42 13.37
N ALA A 92 -0.60 18.04 13.06
CA ALA A 92 0.43 18.98 12.62
C ALA A 92 0.18 19.56 11.21
N GLY A 93 -0.80 19.03 10.49
CA GLY A 93 -1.12 19.40 9.11
C GLY A 93 -0.08 18.90 8.09
N TRP A 94 -0.52 18.75 6.84
CA TRP A 94 0.36 18.40 5.74
C TRP A 94 1.16 19.63 5.27
N PRO A 95 2.46 19.50 4.92
CA PRO A 95 3.28 18.29 4.93
C PRO A 95 4.05 18.05 6.25
N LYS A 96 3.82 18.84 7.30
CA LYS A 96 4.53 18.73 8.58
C LYS A 96 4.29 17.39 9.28
N ALA A 97 3.12 16.81 9.11
CA ALA A 97 2.76 15.53 9.70
C ALA A 97 3.44 14.34 9.00
N GLY A 98 3.97 14.53 7.80
CA GLY A 98 4.62 13.51 6.98
C GLY A 98 3.67 12.82 6.00
N GLU A 99 4.26 12.22 4.95
CA GLU A 99 3.62 11.35 3.97
C GLU A 99 4.68 10.39 3.42
N ILE A 100 4.33 9.12 3.24
CA ILE A 100 5.22 8.10 2.69
C ILE A 100 4.55 7.50 1.47
N ASP A 101 5.07 7.80 0.28
CA ASP A 101 4.60 7.22 -0.97
C ASP A 101 5.40 5.95 -1.24
N ILE A 102 4.69 4.82 -1.15
CA ILE A 102 5.28 3.51 -1.42
C ILE A 102 5.41 3.31 -2.92
N TRP A 103 4.41 3.76 -3.66
CA TRP A 103 4.38 3.71 -5.11
C TRP A 103 3.39 4.71 -5.68
N GLU A 104 3.84 5.43 -6.71
CA GLU A 104 3.01 6.25 -7.58
C GLU A 104 3.41 6.00 -9.05
N GLN A 105 2.45 6.10 -9.96
CA GLN A 105 2.68 6.07 -11.40
C GLN A 105 1.96 7.24 -12.07
N ILE A 106 2.59 7.90 -13.02
CA ILE A 106 1.99 9.03 -13.73
C ILE A 106 2.02 8.85 -15.24
N ASN A 107 0.96 9.32 -15.88
CA ASN A 107 0.85 9.38 -17.34
C ASN A 107 1.16 8.02 -18.01
N THR A 108 1.92 8.05 -19.09
CA THR A 108 2.37 6.87 -19.86
C THR A 108 3.75 6.38 -19.42
N GLU A 109 4.28 6.89 -18.31
CA GLU A 109 5.65 6.61 -17.91
C GLU A 109 5.84 5.19 -17.38
N ASN A 110 6.90 4.55 -17.80
CA ASN A 110 7.36 3.26 -17.29
C ASN A 110 8.25 3.45 -16.05
N VAL A 111 7.80 4.29 -15.12
CA VAL A 111 8.53 4.69 -13.91
C VAL A 111 7.64 4.45 -12.69
N SER A 112 8.22 3.95 -11.61
CA SER A 112 7.62 4.02 -10.28
C SER A 112 8.29 5.10 -9.46
N TYR A 113 7.48 5.93 -8.81
CA TYR A 113 7.90 7.02 -7.94
C TYR A 113 7.73 6.61 -6.49
N HIS A 114 8.72 6.94 -5.67
CA HIS A 114 8.78 6.63 -4.25
C HIS A 114 9.25 7.89 -3.52
N THR A 115 8.43 8.46 -2.66
CA THR A 115 8.67 9.82 -2.14
C THR A 115 8.37 9.93 -0.65
N LEU A 116 9.07 10.83 0.02
CA LEU A 116 8.75 11.30 1.37
C LEU A 116 8.40 12.78 1.32
N HIS A 117 7.21 13.13 1.81
CA HIS A 117 6.84 14.50 2.01
C HIS A 117 6.94 14.90 3.49
N SER A 118 7.62 16.01 3.74
CA SER A 118 7.78 16.62 5.06
C SER A 118 7.88 18.13 4.93
N HIS A 119 7.94 18.87 6.03
CA HIS A 119 8.18 20.31 5.99
C HIS A 119 9.51 20.63 5.30
N TRP A 120 10.55 19.88 5.61
CA TRP A 120 11.89 20.00 5.02
C TRP A 120 11.89 19.81 3.50
N THR A 121 11.27 18.72 3.03
CA THR A 121 11.32 18.34 1.61
C THR A 121 10.37 19.14 0.75
N TYR A 122 9.14 19.37 1.22
CA TYR A 122 8.09 20.01 0.42
C TYR A 122 8.06 21.52 0.59
N THR A 123 8.09 22.03 1.82
CA THR A 123 7.97 23.48 2.06
C THR A 123 9.32 24.17 1.87
N LEU A 124 10.40 23.63 2.45
CA LEU A 124 11.73 24.22 2.36
C LEU A 124 12.51 23.76 1.11
N LYS A 125 11.96 22.84 0.31
CA LYS A 125 12.50 22.36 -0.98
C LYS A 125 13.84 21.62 -0.90
N HIS A 126 14.19 21.07 0.24
CA HIS A 126 15.43 20.28 0.44
C HIS A 126 15.21 18.81 0.10
N LYS A 127 15.19 18.45 -1.19
CA LYS A 127 14.86 17.08 -1.65
C LYS A 127 16.05 16.10 -1.64
N GLN A 128 17.27 16.60 -1.63
CA GLN A 128 18.49 15.80 -1.85
C GLN A 128 19.37 15.64 -0.60
N ASN A 129 19.13 16.39 0.46
CA ASN A 129 19.98 16.38 1.63
C ASN A 129 19.17 16.35 2.95
N PRO A 130 18.88 15.17 3.49
CA PRO A 130 19.05 13.83 2.89
C PRO A 130 18.12 13.59 1.70
N THR A 131 18.43 12.60 0.86
CA THR A 131 17.55 12.13 -0.20
C THR A 131 16.17 11.78 0.35
N SER A 132 15.12 12.24 -0.34
CA SER A 132 13.72 12.01 0.07
C SER A 132 12.88 11.38 -1.04
N ALA A 133 13.46 11.12 -2.20
CA ALA A 133 12.75 10.49 -3.32
C ALA A 133 13.71 9.63 -4.13
N VAL A 134 13.20 8.49 -4.57
CA VAL A 134 13.88 7.58 -5.50
C VAL A 134 12.90 7.13 -6.59
N GLN A 135 13.44 6.63 -7.68
CA GLN A 135 12.64 6.15 -8.82
C GLN A 135 13.17 4.81 -9.30
N SER A 136 12.27 3.95 -9.75
CA SER A 136 12.63 2.77 -10.53
C SER A 136 12.12 2.94 -11.97
N HIS A 137 13.00 2.72 -12.91
CA HIS A 137 12.74 2.91 -14.34
C HIS A 137 12.53 1.58 -15.05
N ASN A 138 11.96 1.63 -16.25
CA ASN A 138 11.72 0.47 -17.11
C ASN A 138 10.76 -0.56 -16.49
N ILE A 139 9.77 -0.10 -15.71
CA ILE A 139 8.73 -0.97 -15.16
C ILE A 139 7.83 -1.45 -16.30
N ASP A 140 7.68 -2.76 -16.44
CA ASP A 140 6.78 -3.37 -17.41
C ASP A 140 5.33 -3.44 -16.86
N TYR A 141 4.59 -2.35 -16.96
CA TYR A 141 3.20 -2.28 -16.50
C TYR A 141 2.21 -3.16 -17.30
N SER A 142 2.67 -4.02 -18.21
CA SER A 142 1.81 -5.05 -18.81
C SER A 142 1.50 -6.21 -17.85
N ARG A 143 2.19 -6.29 -16.71
CA ARG A 143 2.06 -7.32 -15.67
C ARG A 143 1.93 -6.72 -14.28
N TYR A 144 1.61 -7.58 -13.30
CA TYR A 144 1.62 -7.19 -11.89
C TYR A 144 3.03 -7.03 -11.36
N HIS A 145 3.20 -6.03 -10.51
CA HIS A 145 4.42 -5.80 -9.73
C HIS A 145 4.11 -5.75 -8.24
N THR A 146 5.08 -6.07 -7.41
CA THR A 146 5.01 -5.88 -5.97
C THR A 146 5.82 -4.64 -5.59
N PHE A 147 5.14 -3.66 -5.00
CA PHE A 147 5.78 -2.45 -4.48
C PHE A 147 5.78 -2.50 -2.96
N ALA A 148 6.92 -2.18 -2.35
CA ALA A 148 7.07 -2.27 -0.91
C ALA A 148 7.90 -1.15 -0.32
N VAL A 149 7.64 -0.85 0.97
CA VAL A 149 8.45 0.01 1.82
C VAL A 149 8.86 -0.74 3.08
N GLU A 150 10.11 -0.60 3.47
CA GLU A 150 10.59 -0.92 4.81
C GLU A 150 10.83 0.37 5.57
N TRP A 151 10.22 0.48 6.72
CA TRP A 151 10.25 1.67 7.54
C TRP A 151 10.76 1.36 8.95
N THR A 152 11.85 2.01 9.31
CA THR A 152 12.50 1.92 10.62
C THR A 152 12.53 3.31 11.30
N PRO A 153 12.95 3.42 12.57
CA PRO A 153 13.10 4.72 13.22
C PRO A 153 14.06 5.70 12.51
N THR A 154 14.98 5.19 11.69
CA THR A 154 16.07 5.99 11.10
C THR A 154 16.22 5.86 9.59
N LEU A 155 15.47 4.95 8.95
CA LEU A 155 15.61 4.68 7.52
C LEU A 155 14.27 4.25 6.93
N ILE A 156 13.97 4.74 5.73
CA ILE A 156 12.88 4.27 4.88
C ILE A 156 13.50 3.79 3.57
N SER A 157 13.17 2.56 3.17
CA SER A 157 13.73 1.90 1.97
C SER A 157 12.61 1.36 1.10
N TRP A 158 12.73 1.47 -0.22
CA TRP A 158 11.73 1.01 -1.19
C TRP A 158 12.23 -0.15 -2.03
N TYR A 159 11.29 -0.98 -2.44
CA TYR A 159 11.53 -2.21 -3.22
C TYR A 159 10.48 -2.37 -4.31
N VAL A 160 10.91 -2.86 -5.46
CA VAL A 160 10.04 -3.30 -6.57
C VAL A 160 10.36 -4.75 -6.89
N ASP A 161 9.35 -5.62 -6.87
CA ASP A 161 9.48 -7.07 -7.08
C ASP A 161 10.54 -7.74 -6.16
N GLY A 162 10.72 -7.20 -4.95
CA GLY A 162 11.72 -7.64 -3.98
C GLY A 162 13.09 -7.02 -4.13
N GLU A 163 13.38 -6.36 -5.25
CA GLU A 163 14.66 -5.69 -5.50
C GLU A 163 14.72 -4.30 -4.85
N PHE A 164 15.83 -3.99 -4.22
CA PHE A 164 16.07 -2.69 -3.57
C PHE A 164 16.15 -1.58 -4.62
N VAL A 165 15.36 -0.52 -4.45
CA VAL A 165 15.35 0.66 -5.32
C VAL A 165 16.19 1.79 -4.75
N GLY A 166 16.04 2.05 -3.45
CA GLY A 166 16.75 3.12 -2.79
C GLY A 166 16.20 3.38 -1.38
N SER A 167 16.79 4.33 -0.69
CA SER A 167 16.41 4.67 0.68
C SER A 167 16.55 6.14 0.99
N ALA A 168 15.82 6.59 2.01
CA ALA A 168 15.89 7.93 2.59
C ALA A 168 16.24 7.82 4.07
N PRO A 169 17.39 8.32 4.51
CA PRO A 169 17.80 8.27 5.90
C PRO A 169 17.25 9.46 6.70
N LYS A 170 17.02 9.23 7.98
CA LYS A 170 16.88 10.30 8.97
C LYS A 170 18.21 11.04 9.11
N SER A 171 18.18 12.37 9.10
CA SER A 171 19.37 13.18 9.34
C SER A 171 19.95 12.96 10.74
N THR A 172 21.26 13.09 10.86
CA THR A 172 21.95 13.20 12.15
C THR A 172 22.16 14.66 12.56
N ASP A 173 21.88 15.61 11.68
CA ASP A 173 21.97 17.04 11.92
C ASP A 173 20.72 17.53 12.66
N SER A 174 20.92 18.14 13.83
CA SER A 174 19.86 18.65 14.70
C SER A 174 19.04 19.76 14.06
N ASP A 175 19.66 20.63 13.25
CA ASP A 175 18.96 21.75 12.61
C ASP A 175 18.06 21.26 11.47
N VAL A 176 18.53 20.26 10.72
CA VAL A 176 17.73 19.59 9.69
C VAL A 176 16.51 18.92 10.31
N LEU A 177 16.69 18.22 11.45
CA LEU A 177 15.60 17.58 12.18
C LEU A 177 14.63 18.61 12.79
N ALA A 178 15.12 19.70 13.37
CA ALA A 178 14.31 20.79 13.92
C ALA A 178 13.45 21.46 12.84
N ASN A 179 13.93 21.47 11.59
CA ASN A 179 13.20 21.94 10.42
C ASN A 179 12.27 20.87 9.78
N GLY A 180 11.99 19.78 10.51
CA GLY A 180 10.95 18.83 10.18
C GLY A 180 11.29 17.86 9.05
N GLN A 181 12.56 17.42 8.96
CA GLN A 181 13.00 16.44 7.98
C GLN A 181 12.42 15.05 8.25
N TRP A 182 12.19 14.67 9.51
CA TRP A 182 11.80 13.31 9.88
C TRP A 182 10.53 13.24 10.74
N PRO A 183 9.35 13.46 10.19
CA PRO A 183 8.09 13.34 10.92
C PRO A 183 7.58 11.90 11.07
N TYR A 184 8.26 10.89 10.53
CA TYR A 184 7.87 9.50 10.41
C TYR A 184 8.08 8.71 11.71
N THR A 185 7.53 9.23 12.83
CA THR A 185 7.72 8.70 14.18
C THR A 185 6.40 8.38 14.89
N LYS A 186 5.29 8.32 14.14
CA LYS A 186 3.94 8.02 14.62
C LYS A 186 3.35 6.91 13.77
N PRO A 187 2.24 6.25 14.19
CA PRO A 187 1.55 5.32 13.31
C PRO A 187 1.00 5.96 12.04
N PHE A 188 1.16 5.29 10.91
CA PHE A 188 0.62 5.66 9.59
C PHE A 188 -0.44 4.66 9.15
N TYR A 189 -1.46 5.15 8.46
CA TYR A 189 -2.48 4.34 7.78
C TYR A 189 -2.23 4.27 6.28
N LEU A 190 -2.77 3.26 5.63
CA LEU A 190 -2.59 2.98 4.20
C LEU A 190 -3.70 3.63 3.37
N ILE A 191 -3.34 4.06 2.16
CA ILE A 191 -4.26 4.56 1.13
C ILE A 191 -3.94 3.86 -0.19
N LEU A 192 -4.99 3.43 -0.88
CA LEU A 192 -4.96 2.80 -2.20
C LEU A 192 -5.94 3.55 -3.09
N ASN A 193 -5.48 4.09 -4.21
CA ASN A 193 -6.37 4.85 -5.08
C ASN A 193 -6.00 4.78 -6.55
N GLN A 194 -7.01 4.97 -7.39
CA GLN A 194 -6.87 5.41 -8.77
C GLN A 194 -7.34 6.85 -8.84
N SER A 195 -6.41 7.76 -8.99
CA SER A 195 -6.66 9.18 -9.23
C SER A 195 -6.33 9.56 -10.66
N VAL A 196 -6.62 10.79 -11.02
CA VAL A 196 -6.22 11.37 -12.31
C VAL A 196 -5.62 12.75 -12.10
N GLY A 197 -4.72 13.11 -12.97
CA GLY A 197 -3.98 14.36 -12.93
C GLY A 197 -4.85 15.60 -13.15
N ASP A 198 -4.27 16.76 -12.90
CA ASP A 198 -4.89 18.08 -13.03
C ASP A 198 -4.21 18.97 -14.09
N GLY A 199 -3.32 18.36 -14.88
CA GLY A 199 -2.54 19.08 -15.88
C GLY A 199 -1.21 19.63 -15.36
N SER A 200 -0.91 19.42 -14.06
CA SER A 200 0.39 19.79 -13.47
C SER A 200 1.41 18.66 -13.60
N TRP A 201 1.59 17.85 -12.56
CA TRP A 201 2.51 16.72 -12.58
C TRP A 201 2.00 15.56 -13.45
N ALA A 202 0.77 15.15 -13.28
CA ALA A 202 0.08 14.25 -14.20
C ALA A 202 -0.86 15.08 -15.11
N ALA A 203 -0.90 14.72 -16.41
CA ALA A 203 -1.74 15.38 -17.40
C ALA A 203 -3.22 15.38 -17.02
N SER A 204 -4.03 16.25 -17.60
CA SER A 204 -5.47 16.18 -17.47
C SER A 204 -6.00 14.85 -18.02
N PRO A 205 -7.04 14.25 -17.40
CA PRO A 205 -7.54 12.96 -17.80
C PRO A 205 -8.24 12.99 -19.17
N ASP A 206 -8.10 11.89 -19.91
CA ASP A 206 -8.86 11.61 -21.13
C ASP A 206 -10.27 11.12 -20.78
N PRO A 207 -11.35 11.82 -21.16
CA PRO A 207 -12.71 11.40 -20.84
C PRO A 207 -13.16 10.11 -21.51
N ASN A 208 -12.44 9.65 -22.55
CA ASN A 208 -12.75 8.42 -23.27
C ASN A 208 -11.98 7.21 -22.73
N PHE A 209 -11.09 7.40 -21.76
CA PHE A 209 -10.28 6.33 -21.18
C PHE A 209 -10.80 5.92 -19.80
N VAL A 210 -10.81 4.61 -19.53
CA VAL A 210 -11.10 4.04 -18.21
C VAL A 210 -9.78 3.77 -17.51
N TYR A 211 -9.45 4.60 -16.54
CA TYR A 211 -8.30 4.40 -15.68
C TYR A 211 -8.64 3.32 -14.65
N GLU A 212 -7.84 2.27 -14.57
CA GLU A 212 -8.07 1.15 -13.66
C GLU A 212 -6.77 0.71 -13.02
N THR A 213 -6.76 0.66 -11.70
CA THR A 213 -5.70 0.03 -10.90
C THR A 213 -6.29 -1.11 -10.10
N ARG A 214 -5.60 -2.24 -10.11
CA ARG A 214 -5.96 -3.48 -9.43
C ARG A 214 -4.97 -3.75 -8.32
N PHE A 215 -5.49 -4.04 -7.14
CA PHE A 215 -4.70 -4.44 -5.98
C PHE A 215 -5.10 -5.88 -5.64
N ASP A 216 -4.21 -6.81 -5.94
CA ASP A 216 -4.42 -8.24 -5.68
C ASP A 216 -4.39 -8.52 -4.17
N TRP A 217 -3.36 -8.00 -3.49
CA TRP A 217 -3.24 -8.08 -2.04
C TRP A 217 -2.43 -6.91 -1.48
N VAL A 218 -2.65 -6.66 -0.18
CA VAL A 218 -1.85 -5.74 0.64
C VAL A 218 -1.43 -6.48 1.90
N ARG A 219 -0.16 -6.37 2.28
CA ARG A 219 0.42 -7.03 3.45
C ARG A 219 1.22 -6.05 4.28
N VAL A 220 1.15 -6.19 5.59
CA VAL A 220 1.97 -5.45 6.55
C VAL A 220 2.66 -6.44 7.46
N TYR A 221 3.97 -6.28 7.61
CA TYR A 221 4.83 -7.13 8.44
C TYR A 221 5.48 -6.29 9.51
N GLN A 222 5.43 -6.78 10.73
CA GLN A 222 6.10 -6.19 11.88
C GLN A 222 6.78 -7.29 12.71
N THR A 223 7.88 -6.96 13.37
CA THR A 223 8.49 -7.81 14.38
C THR A 223 7.70 -7.72 15.70
N LYS A 224 7.89 -8.69 16.62
CA LYS A 224 7.33 -8.60 17.98
C LYS A 224 7.78 -7.34 18.72
N ALA A 225 9.01 -6.87 18.47
CA ALA A 225 9.52 -5.64 19.07
C ALA A 225 8.77 -4.40 18.56
N GLN A 226 8.37 -4.39 17.28
CA GLN A 226 7.60 -3.31 16.67
C GLN A 226 6.11 -3.36 17.06
N ASN A 227 5.59 -4.55 17.27
CA ASN A 227 4.20 -4.75 17.67
C ASN A 227 4.07 -5.93 18.63
N PRO A 228 4.13 -5.71 19.94
CA PRO A 228 4.01 -6.77 20.95
C PRO A 228 2.66 -7.49 20.93
N THR A 229 1.62 -6.90 20.33
CA THR A 229 0.26 -7.45 20.26
C THR A 229 0.01 -8.32 19.01
N LEU A 230 0.99 -8.47 18.12
CA LEU A 230 0.89 -9.24 16.87
C LEU A 230 0.44 -10.69 17.04
N THR A 231 0.65 -11.31 18.21
CA THR A 231 0.16 -12.64 18.52
C THR A 231 -1.36 -12.77 18.56
N ALA A 232 -2.10 -11.65 18.72
CA ALA A 232 -3.55 -11.64 18.77
C ALA A 232 -4.19 -11.52 17.37
N ILE A 233 -3.54 -10.86 16.41
CA ILE A 233 -4.11 -10.61 15.07
C ILE A 233 -3.99 -11.86 14.19
N ALA A 234 -2.91 -12.63 14.30
CA ALA A 234 -2.71 -13.85 13.53
C ALA A 234 -3.73 -14.97 13.86
N ARG A 235 -4.38 -14.90 15.02
CA ARG A 235 -5.40 -15.89 15.45
C ARG A 235 -6.82 -15.55 15.03
N ASN A 236 -7.11 -14.30 14.68
CA ASN A 236 -8.48 -13.83 14.42
C ASN A 236 -8.84 -13.72 12.93
N VAL A 237 -7.92 -13.99 12.01
CA VAL A 237 -8.16 -13.85 10.56
C VAL A 237 -8.65 -15.16 9.92
N ILE A 238 -8.58 -16.28 10.63
CA ILE A 238 -9.11 -17.56 10.16
C ILE A 238 -9.96 -18.16 11.28
N ALA A 239 -11.27 -17.83 11.29
CA ALA A 239 -12.23 -18.79 11.83
C ALA A 239 -12.19 -19.99 10.88
N PRO A 240 -11.84 -21.20 11.32
CA PRO A 240 -12.01 -22.35 10.48
C PRO A 240 -13.51 -22.49 10.18
N LEU A 241 -13.86 -22.66 8.92
CA LEU A 241 -15.16 -23.25 8.57
C LEU A 241 -15.26 -24.53 9.39
N SER A 242 -16.28 -24.61 10.24
CA SER A 242 -16.52 -25.75 11.09
C SER A 242 -16.48 -27.02 10.25
N PRO A 243 -15.62 -28.00 10.55
CA PRO A 243 -15.75 -29.31 9.94
C PRO A 243 -17.09 -29.91 10.40
N SER A 244 -17.84 -30.44 9.48
CA SER A 244 -18.93 -31.35 9.81
C SER A 244 -18.41 -32.44 10.75
N GLN A 245 -19.12 -32.66 11.86
CA GLN A 245 -18.85 -33.73 12.80
C GLN A 245 -18.71 -35.06 12.06
N ASN A 246 -17.54 -35.65 12.18
CA ASN A 246 -17.20 -37.08 12.28
C ASN A 246 -15.74 -37.23 11.91
N ASP A 247 -14.91 -37.35 12.92
CA ASP A 247 -13.82 -38.32 13.02
C ASP A 247 -13.06 -38.05 14.33
N GLU A 248 -13.21 -38.95 15.24
CA GLU A 248 -12.36 -39.14 16.44
C GLU A 248 -10.99 -39.63 15.96
N ASP A 249 -9.91 -38.94 16.39
CA ASP A 249 -8.69 -39.62 16.77
C ASP A 249 -7.69 -38.66 17.46
N ALA A 250 -7.21 -39.12 18.59
CA ALA A 250 -6.34 -38.43 19.53
C ALA A 250 -4.85 -38.47 19.14
N ASP A 251 -4.50 -37.97 17.93
CA ASP A 251 -3.09 -37.88 17.49
C ASP A 251 -2.72 -36.49 16.98
N ASP A 252 -3.49 -35.47 17.38
CA ASP A 252 -3.58 -34.15 16.75
C ASP A 252 -2.51 -33.14 17.20
N ALA A 253 -1.75 -33.41 18.26
CA ALA A 253 -0.75 -32.47 18.79
C ALA A 253 0.60 -32.51 18.03
N VAL A 254 1.02 -33.69 17.56
CA VAL A 254 2.29 -33.85 16.84
C VAL A 254 2.16 -33.45 15.36
N HIS A 255 0.95 -33.54 14.79
CA HIS A 255 0.70 -33.19 13.38
C HIS A 255 0.63 -31.67 13.14
N LYS A 256 0.23 -30.88 14.13
CA LYS A 256 0.13 -29.40 14.00
C LYS A 256 1.48 -28.71 13.93
N ALA A 257 2.52 -29.27 14.54
CA ALA A 257 3.88 -28.71 14.53
C ALA A 257 4.55 -28.78 13.14
N SER A 258 4.11 -29.70 12.28
CA SER A 258 4.71 -29.94 10.96
C SER A 258 3.96 -29.25 9.78
N LEU A 259 2.88 -28.54 10.05
CA LEU A 259 2.12 -27.85 9.01
C LEU A 259 2.72 -26.46 8.75
N TRP A 260 3.02 -26.16 7.49
CA TRP A 260 3.56 -24.90 7.06
C TRP A 260 2.50 -24.10 6.28
N TYR A 261 2.51 -22.80 6.48
CA TYR A 261 1.57 -21.86 5.85
C TYR A 261 2.34 -20.69 5.24
N ASP A 262 1.89 -20.20 4.10
CA ASP A 262 2.36 -18.92 3.59
C ASP A 262 1.82 -17.77 4.47
N LEU A 263 2.34 -16.59 4.26
CA LEU A 263 1.95 -15.41 5.05
C LEU A 263 0.50 -14.93 4.77
N SER A 264 -0.19 -15.51 3.79
CA SER A 264 -1.63 -15.33 3.58
C SER A 264 -2.48 -16.31 4.40
N GLY A 265 -1.83 -17.27 5.11
CA GLY A 265 -2.49 -18.33 5.87
C GLY A 265 -2.86 -19.56 5.04
N ARG A 266 -2.44 -19.63 3.78
CA ARG A 266 -2.68 -20.80 2.92
C ARG A 266 -1.68 -21.90 3.27
N ARG A 267 -2.18 -23.12 3.50
CA ARG A 267 -1.35 -24.29 3.77
C ARG A 267 -0.43 -24.61 2.58
N ILE A 268 0.85 -24.82 2.85
CA ILE A 268 1.85 -25.24 1.87
C ILE A 268 1.97 -26.75 1.91
N ASN A 269 1.46 -27.40 0.88
CA ASN A 269 1.52 -28.86 0.73
C ASN A 269 2.75 -29.33 -0.09
N ASN A 270 3.41 -28.41 -0.80
CA ASN A 270 4.59 -28.70 -1.61
C ASN A 270 5.55 -27.50 -1.61
N PHE A 271 6.71 -27.66 -0.98
CA PHE A 271 7.73 -26.62 -0.86
C PHE A 271 8.39 -26.24 -2.20
N ASN A 272 8.28 -27.09 -3.21
CA ASN A 272 8.83 -26.82 -4.55
C ASN A 272 7.95 -25.90 -5.41
N GLN A 273 6.76 -25.55 -4.94
CA GLN A 273 5.82 -24.67 -5.67
C GLN A 273 5.55 -23.34 -4.95
N GLY A 274 6.21 -23.09 -3.81
CA GLY A 274 6.03 -21.89 -3.01
C GLY A 274 7.24 -20.97 -3.10
N HIS A 275 7.00 -19.66 -3.14
CA HIS A 275 8.03 -18.64 -3.03
C HIS A 275 7.79 -17.79 -1.77
N GLY A 276 8.88 -17.39 -1.10
CA GLY A 276 8.82 -16.47 0.03
C GLY A 276 8.92 -17.13 1.39
N ILE A 277 8.49 -16.44 2.43
CA ILE A 277 8.58 -16.91 3.82
C ILE A 277 7.32 -17.73 4.16
N VAL A 278 7.53 -18.92 4.70
CA VAL A 278 6.49 -19.77 5.27
C VAL A 278 6.67 -19.89 6.78
N VAL A 279 5.59 -20.11 7.51
CA VAL A 279 5.58 -20.18 8.98
C VAL A 279 4.83 -21.43 9.42
N ASN A 280 5.36 -22.18 10.39
CA ASN A 280 4.66 -23.32 10.99
C ASN A 280 3.86 -22.92 12.24
N GLY A 281 3.11 -23.88 12.78
CA GLY A 281 2.30 -23.70 13.98
C GLY A 281 3.08 -23.31 15.25
N GLU A 282 4.40 -23.52 15.27
CA GLU A 282 5.32 -23.12 16.36
C GLU A 282 5.96 -21.75 16.13
N GLY A 283 5.62 -21.06 15.00
CA GLY A 283 6.18 -19.76 14.65
C GLY A 283 7.58 -19.82 14.03
N GLN A 284 8.08 -21.02 13.68
CA GLN A 284 9.31 -21.17 12.92
C GLN A 284 9.10 -20.65 11.50
N LYS A 285 10.13 -20.00 10.94
CA LYS A 285 10.10 -19.41 9.60
C LYS A 285 11.07 -20.13 8.69
N MET A 286 10.65 -20.38 7.45
CA MET A 286 11.51 -20.91 6.40
C MET A 286 11.37 -20.03 5.16
N LEU A 287 12.50 -19.72 4.53
CA LEU A 287 12.53 -19.05 3.22
C LEU A 287 12.52 -20.14 2.15
N LEU A 288 11.51 -20.12 1.29
CA LEU A 288 11.47 -20.99 0.12
C LEU A 288 12.23 -20.30 -1.02
N PRO A 289 13.18 -21.00 -1.68
CA PRO A 289 13.96 -20.43 -2.77
C PRO A 289 13.06 -20.08 -3.97
N ALA A 290 13.40 -19.00 -4.65
CA ALA A 290 12.85 -18.70 -5.97
C ALA A 290 13.45 -19.69 -6.99
N HIS A 291 12.62 -20.38 -7.74
CA HIS A 291 13.02 -21.18 -8.89
C HIS A 291 12.93 -20.34 -10.16
#